data_3df9613cb27cfee49ac25afcd1282502
#
_entry.id   3df9613cb27cfee49ac25afcd1282502
#
_cell.length_a   1.000
_cell.length_b   1.000
_cell.length_c   1.000
_cell.angle_alpha   90.00
_cell.angle_beta   90.00
_cell.angle_gamma   90.00
#
_symmetry.space_group_name_H-M   'P 1'
#
loop_
_entity.id
_entity.type
_entity.pdbx_description
1 polymer ?
#
loop_
_entity_poly.entity_id
_entity_poly.type
_entity_poly.pdbx_seq_one_letter_code
_entity_poly.pdbx_strand_id
1 'polypeptide(L)'
;MIQTRFSASRISELLAGGTGKTAQSYILDLAMQSIGLREEFSTPAMTHGIQNQLNGFEQVVKPLFPNAEWHDEFILINEHCGASPDILNESSPMDIKCPYYIDTFIEQINKPPSKYFAQVQMQMMACKSEIGRLVFYLTKPEEWGQETEVVEYPFPLELRFKIFEFTKDNEIQEKILEKVEESQPKKIQMIELLNTANVISEEQFFYEQMNGFVYRKLQECNNILNLASVIRVNDKFYYKK
;
A
#
# COMPACT_ATOMS: atom_id res chain seq x y z
N MET A 1 -16.44 -13.99 -2.46
CA MET A 1 -15.15 -13.49 -2.99
C MET A 1 -15.06 -12.02 -2.62
N ILE A 2 -13.98 -11.61 -1.97
CA ILE A 2 -13.77 -10.20 -1.60
C ILE A 2 -13.30 -9.46 -2.84
N GLN A 3 -13.94 -8.35 -3.19
CA GLN A 3 -13.51 -7.55 -4.33
C GLN A 3 -12.28 -6.73 -3.95
N THR A 4 -11.09 -7.16 -4.37
CA THR A 4 -9.84 -6.43 -4.17
C THR A 4 -9.55 -5.50 -5.34
N ARG A 5 -9.03 -4.31 -5.01
CA ARG A 5 -8.71 -3.26 -5.99
C ARG A 5 -7.26 -2.82 -5.87
N PHE A 6 -6.72 -2.33 -6.98
CA PHE A 6 -5.42 -1.67 -6.95
C PHE A 6 -5.55 -0.36 -6.18
N SER A 7 -4.65 -0.13 -5.21
CA SER A 7 -4.69 1.02 -4.30
C SER A 7 -3.52 1.97 -4.51
N ALA A 8 -3.74 3.25 -4.23
CA ALA A 8 -2.73 4.29 -4.35
C ALA A 8 -1.47 3.99 -3.54
N SER A 9 -1.60 3.44 -2.34
CA SER A 9 -0.46 3.14 -1.44
C SER A 9 0.56 2.17 -2.05
N ARG A 10 0.14 1.32 -2.99
CA ARG A 10 0.98 0.32 -3.65
C ARG A 10 1.13 0.51 -5.16
N ILE A 11 0.58 1.57 -5.72
CA ILE A 11 0.58 1.78 -7.18
C ILE A 11 1.99 1.86 -7.79
N SER A 12 2.94 2.38 -7.03
CA SER A 12 4.35 2.42 -7.44
C SER A 12 4.93 1.05 -7.76
N GLU A 13 4.38 -0.02 -7.17
CA GLU A 13 4.80 -1.40 -7.46
C GLU A 13 4.43 -1.82 -8.88
N LEU A 14 3.29 -1.36 -9.41
CA LEU A 14 2.92 -1.59 -10.82
C LEU A 14 3.76 -0.75 -11.78
N LEU A 15 4.16 0.45 -11.36
CA LEU A 15 4.96 1.36 -12.16
C LEU A 15 6.43 0.98 -12.26
N ALA A 16 6.92 0.13 -11.35
CA ALA A 16 8.30 -0.34 -11.29
C ALA A 16 8.61 -1.33 -12.43
N GLY A 17 8.67 -0.83 -13.67
CA GLY A 17 9.30 -1.51 -14.80
C GLY A 17 8.61 -2.77 -15.36
N GLY A 18 7.30 -2.87 -15.29
CA GLY A 18 6.42 -3.70 -16.15
C GLY A 18 6.53 -5.24 -16.13
N THR A 19 7.69 -5.82 -15.94
CA THR A 19 7.92 -7.28 -15.83
C THR A 19 8.64 -7.65 -14.54
N GLY A 20 8.87 -6.68 -13.65
CA GLY A 20 9.61 -6.84 -12.42
C GLY A 20 8.85 -7.67 -11.38
N LYS A 21 9.61 -8.37 -10.54
CA LYS A 21 9.12 -9.17 -9.40
C LYS A 21 8.12 -8.39 -8.51
N THR A 22 8.30 -7.09 -8.38
CA THR A 22 7.52 -6.22 -7.51
C THR A 22 6.06 -6.09 -7.97
N ALA A 23 5.83 -5.76 -9.25
CA ALA A 23 4.48 -5.67 -9.82
C ALA A 23 3.73 -7.01 -9.74
N GLN A 24 4.45 -8.09 -10.05
CA GLN A 24 3.90 -9.44 -10.02
C GLN A 24 3.55 -9.89 -8.61
N SER A 25 4.38 -9.56 -7.62
CA SER A 25 4.09 -9.82 -6.20
C SER A 25 2.86 -9.06 -5.73
N TYR A 26 2.68 -7.83 -6.17
CA TYR A 26 1.49 -7.06 -5.84
C TYR A 26 0.22 -7.66 -6.43
N ILE A 27 0.25 -8.07 -7.70
CA ILE A 27 -0.89 -8.75 -8.35
C ILE A 27 -1.23 -10.05 -7.63
N LEU A 28 -0.23 -10.85 -7.27
CA LEU A 28 -0.42 -12.09 -6.51
C LEU A 28 -1.02 -11.82 -5.13
N ASP A 29 -0.52 -10.81 -4.42
CA ASP A 29 -1.05 -10.41 -3.11
C ASP A 29 -2.54 -10.06 -3.20
N LEU A 30 -2.95 -9.27 -4.20
CA LEU A 30 -4.36 -8.93 -4.41
C LEU A 30 -5.21 -10.15 -4.75
N ALA A 31 -4.69 -11.08 -5.56
CA ALA A 31 -5.37 -12.32 -5.87
C ALA A 31 -5.55 -13.20 -4.61
N MET A 32 -4.49 -13.36 -3.81
CA MET A 32 -4.54 -14.11 -2.55
C MET A 32 -5.51 -13.46 -1.55
N GLN A 33 -5.51 -12.14 -1.44
CA GLN A 33 -6.45 -11.41 -0.60
C GLN A 33 -7.91 -11.62 -1.03
N SER A 34 -8.17 -11.70 -2.36
CA SER A 34 -9.52 -11.93 -2.90
C SER A 34 -10.14 -13.25 -2.47
N ILE A 35 -9.34 -14.25 -2.16
CA ILE A 35 -9.75 -15.60 -1.75
C ILE A 35 -9.44 -15.89 -0.28
N GLY A 36 -9.06 -14.87 0.51
CA GLY A 36 -8.82 -15.01 1.94
C GLY A 36 -7.53 -15.75 2.32
N LEU A 37 -6.59 -15.92 1.40
CA LEU A 37 -5.30 -16.58 1.66
C LEU A 37 -4.20 -15.65 2.19
N ARG A 38 -4.45 -14.35 2.23
CA ARG A 38 -3.46 -13.38 2.73
C ARG A 38 -3.64 -13.18 4.22
N GLU A 39 -2.57 -13.33 4.97
CA GLU A 39 -2.47 -12.90 6.36
C GLU A 39 -2.10 -11.42 6.43
N GLU A 40 -2.66 -10.72 7.41
CA GLU A 40 -2.25 -9.36 7.72
C GLU A 40 -0.85 -9.39 8.33
N PHE A 41 0.05 -8.63 7.73
CA PHE A 41 1.41 -8.48 8.23
C PHE A 41 1.64 -7.02 8.63
N SER A 42 2.04 -6.81 9.86
CA SER A 42 2.43 -5.49 10.37
C SER A 42 3.83 -5.52 10.98
N THR A 43 4.58 -4.45 10.78
CA THR A 43 5.86 -4.22 11.44
C THR A 43 5.73 -3.09 12.45
N PRO A 44 6.63 -2.98 13.45
CA PRO A 44 6.64 -1.84 14.37
C PRO A 44 6.63 -0.49 13.66
N ALA A 45 7.37 -0.36 12.56
CA ALA A 45 7.40 0.86 11.75
C ALA A 45 6.06 1.15 11.04
N MET A 46 5.34 0.12 10.56
CA MET A 46 4.01 0.29 9.97
C MET A 46 2.99 0.68 11.04
N THR A 47 3.03 0.02 12.19
CA THR A 47 2.15 0.33 13.33
C THR A 47 2.37 1.76 13.80
N HIS A 48 3.61 2.17 14.01
CA HIS A 48 3.98 3.54 14.37
C HIS A 48 3.44 4.54 13.33
N GLY A 49 3.63 4.25 12.04
CA GLY A 49 3.15 5.10 10.95
C GLY A 49 1.65 5.36 11.06
N ILE A 50 0.85 4.29 11.19
CA ILE A 50 -0.62 4.37 11.26
C ILE A 50 -1.08 5.09 12.54
N GLN A 51 -0.52 4.74 13.69
CA GLN A 51 -0.92 5.32 14.97
C GLN A 51 -0.67 6.83 15.09
N ASN A 52 0.35 7.33 14.38
CA ASN A 52 0.73 8.74 14.45
C ASN A 52 0.16 9.63 13.35
N GLN A 53 -0.56 9.09 12.37
CA GLN A 53 -1.18 9.89 11.30
C GLN A 53 -2.19 10.90 11.85
N LEU A 54 -3.07 10.47 12.75
CA LEU A 54 -4.07 11.35 13.36
C LEU A 54 -3.41 12.47 14.20
N ASN A 55 -2.34 12.13 14.93
CA ASN A 55 -1.58 13.15 15.66
C ASN A 55 -0.94 14.18 14.70
N GLY A 56 -0.35 13.72 13.59
CA GLY A 56 0.17 14.59 12.54
C GLY A 56 -0.92 15.48 11.91
N PHE A 57 -2.13 14.96 11.74
CA PHE A 57 -3.27 15.75 11.31
C PHE A 57 -3.60 16.86 12.29
N GLU A 58 -3.79 16.55 13.57
CA GLU A 58 -4.18 17.53 14.60
C GLU A 58 -3.08 18.57 14.88
N GLN A 59 -1.81 18.15 14.91
CA GLN A 59 -0.69 19.04 15.26
C GLN A 59 -0.22 19.91 14.09
N VAL A 60 -0.30 19.43 12.87
CA VAL A 60 0.31 20.06 11.69
C VAL A 60 -0.75 20.52 10.69
N VAL A 61 -1.60 19.57 10.24
CA VAL A 61 -2.47 19.88 9.10
C VAL A 61 -3.61 20.78 9.50
N LYS A 62 -4.33 20.46 10.58
CA LYS A 62 -5.50 21.21 11.03
C LYS A 62 -5.23 22.68 11.33
N PRO A 63 -4.11 23.05 11.99
CA PRO A 63 -3.75 24.46 12.20
C PRO A 63 -3.42 25.22 10.92
N LEU A 64 -2.81 24.57 9.93
CA LEU A 64 -2.41 25.20 8.67
C LEU A 64 -3.54 25.20 7.61
N PHE A 65 -4.43 24.22 7.68
CA PHE A 65 -5.56 24.02 6.77
C PHE A 65 -6.84 23.81 7.58
N PRO A 66 -7.47 24.87 8.11
CA PRO A 66 -8.62 24.77 9.01
C PRO A 66 -9.83 24.02 8.44
N ASN A 67 -9.97 23.98 7.10
CA ASN A 67 -11.04 23.27 6.40
C ASN A 67 -10.67 21.79 6.09
N ALA A 68 -9.46 21.35 6.46
CA ALA A 68 -9.07 19.97 6.27
C ALA A 68 -9.84 19.03 7.21
N GLU A 69 -10.27 17.91 6.70
CA GLU A 69 -11.00 16.87 7.41
C GLU A 69 -10.27 15.53 7.30
N TRP A 70 -10.27 14.78 8.39
CA TRP A 70 -9.77 13.41 8.40
C TRP A 70 -10.66 12.55 7.50
N HIS A 71 -10.02 11.70 6.67
CA HIS A 71 -10.73 10.87 5.71
C HIS A 71 -10.15 9.45 5.73
N ASP A 72 -11.00 8.44 5.87
CA ASP A 72 -10.60 7.04 5.94
C ASP A 72 -11.34 6.14 4.93
N GLU A 73 -12.16 6.75 4.07
CA GLU A 73 -12.93 6.01 3.08
C GLU A 73 -12.13 5.77 1.79
N PHE A 74 -12.44 4.64 1.13
CA PHE A 74 -11.86 4.31 -0.17
C PHE A 74 -12.68 4.95 -1.30
N ILE A 75 -12.06 5.88 -2.02
CA ILE A 75 -12.64 6.57 -3.17
C ILE A 75 -12.30 5.82 -4.46
N LEU A 76 -13.31 5.43 -5.21
CA LEU A 76 -13.13 4.74 -6.49
C LEU A 76 -12.71 5.71 -7.59
N ILE A 77 -11.72 5.31 -8.38
CA ILE A 77 -11.42 5.90 -9.68
C ILE A 77 -12.24 5.20 -10.76
N ASN A 78 -12.22 3.87 -10.71
CA ASN A 78 -13.04 2.96 -11.50
C ASN A 78 -13.30 1.65 -10.75
N GLU A 79 -13.89 0.64 -11.38
CA GLU A 79 -14.18 -0.65 -10.77
C GLU A 79 -12.93 -1.42 -10.32
N HIS A 80 -11.75 -1.12 -10.88
CA HIS A 80 -10.50 -1.85 -10.68
C HIS A 80 -9.56 -1.18 -9.68
N CYS A 81 -9.68 0.14 -9.49
CA CYS A 81 -8.74 0.88 -8.65
C CYS A 81 -9.35 2.09 -7.93
N GLY A 82 -8.64 2.55 -6.91
CA GLY A 82 -9.02 3.71 -6.12
C GLY A 82 -7.96 4.07 -5.08
N ALA A 83 -8.30 5.01 -4.23
CA ALA A 83 -7.39 5.53 -3.22
C ALA A 83 -8.12 5.84 -1.91
N SER A 84 -7.40 5.75 -0.79
CA SER A 84 -7.82 6.28 0.52
C SER A 84 -6.81 7.36 0.89
N PRO A 85 -7.09 8.64 0.61
CA PRO A 85 -6.31 9.73 1.19
C PRO A 85 -6.55 9.79 2.70
N ASP A 86 -5.54 10.15 3.48
CA ASP A 86 -5.69 10.28 4.94
C ASP A 86 -6.52 11.52 5.30
N ILE A 87 -6.49 12.56 4.45
CA ILE A 87 -7.13 13.85 4.69
C ILE A 87 -7.65 14.43 3.37
N LEU A 88 -8.77 15.13 3.47
CA LEU A 88 -9.27 16.02 2.42
C LEU A 88 -9.30 17.47 2.90
N ASN A 89 -8.70 18.36 2.13
CA ASN A 89 -8.91 19.80 2.27
C ASN A 89 -9.75 20.27 1.09
N GLU A 90 -11.05 20.40 1.33
CA GLU A 90 -12.07 20.48 0.27
C GLU A 90 -12.02 19.21 -0.61
N SER A 91 -11.58 19.29 -1.86
CA SER A 91 -11.34 18.12 -2.72
C SER A 91 -9.86 17.74 -2.87
N SER A 92 -8.94 18.49 -2.26
CA SER A 92 -7.51 18.26 -2.36
C SER A 92 -7.05 17.18 -1.39
N PRO A 93 -6.54 16.03 -1.87
CA PRO A 93 -6.07 14.95 -1.00
C PRO A 93 -4.74 15.31 -0.34
N MET A 94 -4.58 14.85 0.89
CA MET A 94 -3.32 14.87 1.61
C MET A 94 -3.05 13.49 2.20
N ASP A 95 -1.78 13.10 2.16
CA ASP A 95 -1.29 11.84 2.69
C ASP A 95 -0.23 12.11 3.76
N ILE A 96 -0.37 11.52 4.95
CA ILE A 96 0.57 11.69 6.06
C ILE A 96 1.49 10.49 6.15
N LYS A 97 2.77 10.77 6.30
CA LYS A 97 3.82 9.78 6.56
C LYS A 97 4.53 10.11 7.86
N CYS A 98 4.52 9.15 8.79
CA CYS A 98 5.21 9.25 10.07
C CYS A 98 6.39 8.26 10.08
N PRO A 99 7.58 8.68 9.63
CA PRO A 99 8.75 7.81 9.61
C PRO A 99 9.14 7.35 11.01
N TYR A 100 9.50 6.06 11.13
CA TYR A 100 9.89 5.45 12.41
C TYR A 100 11.23 5.97 12.92
N TYR A 101 12.18 6.23 12.00
CA TYR A 101 13.53 6.71 12.32
C TYR A 101 13.72 8.16 11.87
N ILE A 102 14.45 8.93 12.67
CA ILE A 102 14.79 10.33 12.36
C ILE A 102 15.62 10.43 11.08
N ASP A 103 16.52 9.49 10.82
CA ASP A 103 17.34 9.47 9.62
C ASP A 103 16.46 9.30 8.37
N THR A 104 15.47 8.42 8.44
CA THR A 104 14.48 8.24 7.38
C THR A 104 13.66 9.51 7.15
N PHE A 105 13.27 10.21 8.21
CA PHE A 105 12.58 11.49 8.10
C PHE A 105 13.45 12.52 7.38
N ILE A 106 14.70 12.70 7.82
CA ILE A 106 15.64 13.66 7.21
C ILE A 106 15.88 13.35 5.73
N GLU A 107 16.07 12.09 5.39
CA GLU A 107 16.26 11.64 4.01
C GLU A 107 15.04 11.97 3.13
N GLN A 108 13.84 11.65 3.61
CA GLN A 108 12.59 11.82 2.88
C GLN A 108 12.16 13.29 2.73
N ILE A 109 12.43 14.16 3.70
CA ILE A 109 12.12 15.60 3.57
C ILE A 109 13.10 16.32 2.64
N ASN A 110 14.31 15.78 2.44
CA ASN A 110 15.26 16.32 1.46
C ASN A 110 14.94 15.85 0.04
N LYS A 111 14.53 14.58 -0.11
CA LYS A 111 14.16 13.99 -1.39
C LYS A 111 13.03 12.98 -1.19
N PRO A 112 11.77 13.39 -1.33
CA PRO A 112 10.66 12.48 -1.17
C PRO A 112 10.76 11.32 -2.17
N PRO A 113 10.56 10.05 -1.72
CA PRO A 113 10.58 8.89 -2.59
C PRO A 113 9.53 8.99 -3.71
N SER A 114 9.91 8.63 -4.93
CA SER A 114 9.02 8.68 -6.11
C SER A 114 7.73 7.86 -5.95
N LYS A 115 7.76 6.82 -5.10
CA LYS A 115 6.57 6.04 -4.77
C LYS A 115 5.44 6.88 -4.17
N TYR A 116 5.76 7.89 -3.38
CA TYR A 116 4.76 8.78 -2.78
C TYR A 116 4.20 9.77 -3.78
N PHE A 117 5.01 10.20 -4.76
CA PHE A 117 4.50 11.01 -5.86
C PHE A 117 3.41 10.25 -6.64
N ALA A 118 3.66 9.01 -7.03
CA ALA A 118 2.67 8.17 -7.71
C ALA A 118 1.40 7.94 -6.84
N GLN A 119 1.59 7.73 -5.53
CA GLN A 119 0.48 7.60 -4.58
C GLN A 119 -0.40 8.85 -4.57
N VAL A 120 0.19 10.05 -4.43
CA VAL A 120 -0.55 11.31 -4.40
C VAL A 120 -1.23 11.58 -5.74
N GLN A 121 -0.58 11.29 -6.89
CA GLN A 121 -1.20 11.42 -8.21
C GLN A 121 -2.46 10.55 -8.33
N MET A 122 -2.42 9.32 -7.83
CA MET A 122 -3.58 8.44 -7.83
C MET A 122 -4.69 8.92 -6.87
N GLN A 123 -4.32 9.47 -5.71
CA GLN A 123 -5.28 10.12 -4.79
C GLN A 123 -5.95 11.33 -5.44
N MET A 124 -5.17 12.16 -6.17
CA MET A 124 -5.71 13.30 -6.93
C MET A 124 -6.71 12.87 -8.00
N MET A 125 -6.47 11.75 -8.70
CA MET A 125 -7.43 11.16 -9.65
C MET A 125 -8.73 10.77 -8.95
N ALA A 126 -8.65 10.09 -7.81
CA ALA A 126 -9.81 9.67 -7.04
C ALA A 126 -10.65 10.86 -6.57
N CYS A 127 -9.98 11.91 -6.11
CA CYS A 127 -10.61 13.14 -5.60
C CYS A 127 -10.95 14.16 -6.70
N LYS A 128 -10.57 13.91 -7.96
CA LYS A 128 -10.71 14.86 -9.09
C LYS A 128 -10.07 16.21 -8.80
N SER A 129 -8.90 16.22 -8.17
CA SER A 129 -8.18 17.40 -7.73
C SER A 129 -6.99 17.71 -8.63
N GLU A 130 -6.70 19.00 -8.80
CA GLU A 130 -5.52 19.49 -9.53
C GLU A 130 -4.29 19.62 -8.63
N ILE A 131 -4.49 19.52 -7.29
CA ILE A 131 -3.44 19.65 -6.28
C ILE A 131 -3.56 18.52 -5.26
N GLY A 132 -2.44 17.93 -4.88
CA GLY A 132 -2.35 16.96 -3.79
C GLY A 132 -1.13 17.23 -2.91
N ARG A 133 -1.17 16.79 -1.65
CA ARG A 133 -0.09 17.05 -0.71
C ARG A 133 0.41 15.79 -0.02
N LEU A 134 1.70 15.81 0.29
CA LEU A 134 2.37 14.81 1.10
C LEU A 134 2.93 15.50 2.35
N VAL A 135 2.53 15.02 3.50
CA VAL A 135 2.95 15.56 4.80
C VAL A 135 3.85 14.54 5.47
N PHE A 136 5.09 14.91 5.76
CA PHE A 136 5.94 14.14 6.66
C PHE A 136 5.85 14.73 8.06
N TYR A 137 5.63 13.86 9.05
CA TYR A 137 5.57 14.25 10.44
C TYR A 137 6.42 13.32 11.30
N LEU A 138 7.35 13.90 12.07
CA LEU A 138 8.27 13.18 12.93
C LEU A 138 7.75 13.12 14.36
N THR A 139 7.50 11.90 14.83
CA THR A 139 7.23 11.58 16.23
C THR A 139 8.24 10.55 16.72
N LYS A 140 8.45 10.49 18.03
CA LYS A 140 9.31 9.48 18.63
C LYS A 140 8.61 8.13 18.64
N PRO A 141 9.27 7.02 18.23
CA PRO A 141 8.72 5.70 18.42
C PRO A 141 8.48 5.41 19.91
N GLU A 142 7.38 4.73 20.20
CA GLU A 142 7.11 4.21 21.53
C GLU A 142 8.20 3.21 21.93
N GLU A 143 8.74 3.35 23.14
CA GLU A 143 9.61 2.32 23.70
C GLU A 143 8.76 1.12 24.13
N TRP A 144 9.19 -0.09 23.79
CA TRP A 144 8.47 -1.33 24.09
C TRP A 144 8.10 -1.41 25.58
N GLY A 145 6.78 -1.48 25.86
CA GLY A 145 6.24 -1.72 27.19
C GLY A 145 5.87 -0.50 28.03
N GLN A 146 5.91 0.71 27.47
CA GLN A 146 5.35 1.89 28.13
C GLN A 146 3.96 2.20 27.56
N GLU A 147 2.95 2.32 28.44
CA GLU A 147 1.63 2.87 28.11
C GLU A 147 1.80 4.38 27.84
N THR A 148 1.30 4.85 26.75
CA THR A 148 1.87 5.86 25.91
C THR A 148 1.23 7.21 26.07
N GLU A 149 1.99 8.14 26.58
CA GLU A 149 1.94 9.51 26.07
C GLU A 149 2.80 9.56 24.79
N VAL A 150 2.31 10.19 23.71
CA VAL A 150 3.09 10.42 22.49
C VAL A 150 4.35 11.17 22.88
N VAL A 151 5.48 10.47 22.94
CA VAL A 151 6.76 11.07 23.35
C VAL A 151 7.32 11.80 22.14
N GLU A 152 7.25 13.11 22.19
CA GLU A 152 7.76 13.94 21.10
C GLU A 152 9.27 14.18 21.22
N TYR A 153 9.92 14.41 20.07
CA TYR A 153 11.30 14.87 20.10
C TYR A 153 11.37 16.28 20.71
N PRO A 154 12.47 16.60 21.42
CA PRO A 154 12.66 17.92 22.06
C PRO A 154 13.01 19.02 21.02
N PHE A 155 12.46 18.93 19.82
CA PHE A 155 12.64 19.91 18.75
C PHE A 155 11.35 20.73 18.58
N PRO A 156 11.45 22.00 18.18
CA PRO A 156 10.29 22.80 17.76
C PRO A 156 9.48 22.06 16.69
N LEU A 157 8.16 22.26 16.71
CA LEU A 157 7.25 21.58 15.77
C LEU A 157 7.65 21.86 14.32
N GLU A 158 8.10 23.08 14.02
CA GLU A 158 8.49 23.51 12.67
C GLU A 158 9.65 22.70 12.06
N LEU A 159 10.45 22.04 12.90
CA LEU A 159 11.51 21.14 12.49
C LEU A 159 11.07 19.67 12.37
N ARG A 160 9.86 19.38 12.80
CA ARG A 160 9.32 18.00 12.86
C ARG A 160 8.34 17.69 11.74
N PHE A 161 8.08 18.62 10.83
CA PHE A 161 7.25 18.32 9.67
C PHE A 161 7.76 18.97 8.39
N LYS A 162 7.31 18.41 7.28
CA LYS A 162 7.49 18.98 5.94
C LYS A 162 6.27 18.67 5.09
N ILE A 163 5.78 19.67 4.38
CA ILE A 163 4.67 19.53 3.42
C ILE A 163 5.22 19.74 2.01
N PHE A 164 4.94 18.79 1.13
CA PHE A 164 5.15 18.90 -0.31
C PHE A 164 3.81 19.05 -0.99
N GLU A 165 3.72 20.00 -1.91
CA GLU A 165 2.56 20.17 -2.77
C GLU A 165 2.92 19.71 -4.18
N PHE A 166 2.03 18.93 -4.78
CA PHE A 166 2.16 18.42 -6.14
C PHE A 166 0.97 18.89 -6.97
N THR A 167 1.26 19.29 -8.19
CA THR A 167 0.25 19.52 -9.22
C THR A 167 -0.01 18.24 -9.99
N LYS A 168 -1.16 18.19 -10.61
CA LYS A 168 -1.57 17.08 -11.47
C LYS A 168 -0.57 16.85 -12.60
N ASP A 169 -0.20 15.60 -12.77
CA ASP A 169 0.66 15.10 -13.84
C ASP A 169 -0.14 14.08 -14.67
N ASN A 170 -0.63 14.55 -15.84
CA ASN A 170 -1.46 13.71 -16.70
C ASN A 170 -0.71 12.49 -17.23
N GLU A 171 0.59 12.61 -17.51
CA GLU A 171 1.39 11.50 -18.03
C GLU A 171 1.49 10.36 -17.03
N ILE A 172 1.77 10.68 -15.76
CA ILE A 172 1.84 9.65 -14.72
C ILE A 172 0.46 9.08 -14.40
N GLN A 173 -0.61 9.90 -14.45
CA GLN A 173 -1.97 9.44 -14.21
C GLN A 173 -2.44 8.48 -15.32
N GLU A 174 -2.18 8.79 -16.58
CA GLU A 174 -2.47 7.91 -17.72
C GLU A 174 -1.70 6.59 -17.59
N LYS A 175 -0.41 6.65 -17.26
CA LYS A 175 0.42 5.46 -17.04
C LYS A 175 -0.08 4.59 -15.89
N ILE A 176 -0.60 5.19 -14.80
CA ILE A 176 -1.22 4.45 -13.70
C ILE A 176 -2.42 3.65 -14.21
N LEU A 177 -3.33 4.28 -14.95
CA LEU A 177 -4.51 3.62 -15.50
C LEU A 177 -4.12 2.49 -16.47
N GLU A 178 -3.20 2.75 -17.39
CA GLU A 178 -2.67 1.75 -18.32
C GLU A 178 -2.15 0.51 -17.56
N LYS A 179 -1.35 0.72 -16.52
CA LYS A 179 -0.79 -0.39 -15.73
C LYS A 179 -1.84 -1.16 -14.92
N VAL A 180 -2.86 -0.49 -14.44
CA VAL A 180 -4.02 -1.14 -13.82
C VAL A 180 -4.76 -2.03 -14.83
N GLU A 181 -5.07 -1.50 -16.01
CA GLU A 181 -5.75 -2.24 -17.08
C GLU A 181 -4.92 -3.46 -17.55
N GLU A 182 -3.61 -3.31 -17.74
CA GLU A 182 -2.70 -4.42 -18.09
C GLU A 182 -2.62 -5.50 -17.01
N SER A 183 -2.81 -5.12 -15.74
CA SER A 183 -2.65 -6.01 -14.58
C SER A 183 -3.94 -6.72 -14.18
N GLN A 184 -5.08 -6.16 -14.50
CA GLN A 184 -6.38 -6.72 -14.12
C GLN A 184 -6.66 -8.12 -14.69
N PRO A 185 -6.41 -8.42 -15.99
CA PRO A 185 -6.56 -9.78 -16.51
C PRO A 185 -5.65 -10.79 -15.80
N LYS A 186 -4.42 -10.40 -15.49
CA LYS A 186 -3.46 -11.25 -14.76
C LYS A 186 -3.96 -11.57 -13.35
N LYS A 187 -4.53 -10.57 -12.66
CA LYS A 187 -5.14 -10.77 -11.33
C LYS A 187 -6.30 -11.76 -11.40
N ILE A 188 -7.19 -11.64 -12.39
CA ILE A 188 -8.33 -12.55 -12.59
C ILE A 188 -7.84 -13.99 -12.83
N GLN A 189 -6.90 -14.18 -13.76
CA GLN A 189 -6.31 -15.50 -14.02
C GLN A 189 -5.69 -16.11 -12.76
N MET A 190 -5.02 -15.30 -11.96
CA MET A 190 -4.44 -15.73 -10.69
C MET A 190 -5.51 -16.18 -9.70
N ILE A 191 -6.60 -15.42 -9.56
CA ILE A 191 -7.74 -15.76 -8.71
C ILE A 191 -8.36 -17.09 -9.15
N GLU A 192 -8.57 -17.29 -10.43
CA GLU A 192 -9.12 -18.54 -11.00
C GLU A 192 -8.23 -19.74 -10.67
N LEU A 193 -6.91 -19.60 -10.86
CA LEU A 193 -5.95 -20.66 -10.54
C LEU A 193 -5.96 -20.97 -9.03
N LEU A 194 -5.95 -19.96 -8.18
CA LEU A 194 -5.93 -20.13 -6.73
C LEU A 194 -7.25 -20.69 -6.19
N ASN A 195 -8.40 -20.30 -6.76
CA ASN A 195 -9.71 -20.84 -6.38
C ASN A 195 -9.82 -22.34 -6.61
N THR A 196 -9.20 -22.88 -7.67
CA THR A 196 -9.16 -24.33 -7.87
C THR A 196 -8.33 -25.04 -6.81
N ALA A 197 -7.44 -24.33 -6.09
CA ALA A 197 -6.68 -24.88 -4.97
C ALA A 197 -7.52 -24.98 -3.68
N ASN A 198 -8.49 -24.09 -3.48
CA ASN A 198 -9.34 -24.07 -2.28
C ASN A 198 -10.55 -25.02 -2.33
N VAL A 199 -10.83 -25.64 -3.47
CA VAL A 199 -12.00 -26.53 -3.65
C VAL A 199 -11.75 -27.93 -3.12
N ILE A 200 -10.53 -28.26 -2.71
CA ILE A 200 -10.23 -29.59 -2.15
C ILE A 200 -10.68 -29.63 -0.70
N SER A 201 -11.65 -30.49 -0.38
CA SER A 201 -12.25 -30.61 0.96
C SER A 201 -11.21 -30.90 2.05
N GLU A 202 -11.40 -30.32 3.24
CA GLU A 202 -10.53 -30.50 4.41
C GLU A 202 -10.29 -32.00 4.75
N GLU A 203 -11.24 -32.87 4.44
CA GLU A 203 -11.17 -34.31 4.73
C GLU A 203 -10.14 -35.08 3.88
N GLN A 204 -9.67 -34.54 2.75
CA GLN A 204 -8.68 -35.20 1.87
C GLN A 204 -7.25 -34.66 2.03
N PHE A 205 -7.05 -33.77 2.98
CA PHE A 205 -5.81 -33.04 3.14
C PHE A 205 -4.84 -33.71 4.11
N PHE A 206 -3.98 -34.57 3.59
CA PHE A 206 -2.69 -34.77 4.21
C PHE A 206 -1.84 -33.53 3.95
N TYR A 207 -1.28 -32.95 5.00
CA TYR A 207 -0.51 -31.71 5.02
C TYR A 207 0.54 -31.58 3.88
N GLU A 208 1.20 -32.68 3.52
CA GLU A 208 2.15 -32.74 2.41
C GLU A 208 1.48 -32.67 1.02
N GLN A 209 0.30 -33.23 0.85
CA GLN A 209 -0.46 -33.17 -0.40
C GLN A 209 -0.99 -31.77 -0.65
N MET A 210 -1.47 -31.10 0.39
CA MET A 210 -1.91 -29.72 0.36
C MET A 210 -0.77 -28.79 -0.07
N ASN A 211 0.39 -28.91 0.57
CA ASN A 211 1.56 -28.13 0.23
C ASN A 211 2.01 -28.35 -1.22
N GLY A 212 1.96 -29.58 -1.69
CA GLY A 212 2.32 -29.91 -3.09
C GLY A 212 1.30 -29.38 -4.10
N PHE A 213 0.03 -29.34 -3.76
CA PHE A 213 -1.02 -28.79 -4.63
C PHE A 213 -0.95 -27.26 -4.70
N VAL A 214 -0.91 -26.59 -3.58
CA VAL A 214 -0.76 -25.12 -3.51
C VAL A 214 0.54 -24.72 -4.21
N TYR A 215 1.63 -25.42 -3.97
CA TYR A 215 2.91 -25.15 -4.64
C TYR A 215 2.82 -25.28 -6.17
N ARG A 216 2.16 -26.32 -6.70
CA ARG A 216 1.94 -26.46 -8.15
C ARG A 216 1.12 -25.30 -8.72
N LYS A 217 0.04 -24.91 -8.05
CA LYS A 217 -0.77 -23.77 -8.48
C LYS A 217 0.02 -22.47 -8.45
N LEU A 218 0.84 -22.27 -7.43
CA LEU A 218 1.73 -21.13 -7.37
C LEU A 218 2.81 -21.16 -8.46
N GLN A 219 3.29 -22.34 -8.87
CA GLN A 219 4.19 -22.47 -10.03
C GLN A 219 3.48 -22.09 -11.34
N GLU A 220 2.22 -22.48 -11.54
CA GLU A 220 1.43 -22.06 -12.70
C GLU A 220 1.28 -20.53 -12.72
N CYS A 221 0.98 -19.91 -11.57
CA CYS A 221 0.97 -18.47 -11.42
C CYS A 221 2.33 -17.83 -11.74
N ASN A 222 3.43 -18.42 -11.27
CA ASN A 222 4.78 -17.97 -11.59
C ASN A 222 5.09 -18.04 -13.09
N ASN A 223 4.60 -19.06 -13.79
CA ASN A 223 4.78 -19.16 -15.24
C ASN A 223 4.02 -18.05 -15.97
N ILE A 224 2.82 -17.67 -15.50
CA ILE A 224 2.03 -16.58 -16.07
C ILE A 224 2.71 -15.22 -15.83
N LEU A 225 3.26 -15.04 -14.63
CA LEU A 225 3.77 -13.74 -14.17
C LEU A 225 5.31 -13.64 -14.24
N ASN A 226 6.02 -14.70 -14.60
CA ASN A 226 7.48 -14.76 -14.52
C ASN A 226 8.03 -14.47 -13.12
N LEU A 227 7.30 -14.87 -12.07
CA LEU A 227 7.74 -14.71 -10.69
C LEU A 227 8.95 -15.60 -10.40
N ALA A 228 10.01 -15.02 -9.87
CA ALA A 228 11.11 -15.81 -9.33
C ALA A 228 10.98 -15.87 -7.81
N SER A 229 11.06 -17.04 -7.31
CA SER A 229 11.72 -17.53 -6.13
C SER A 229 10.98 -17.76 -4.83
N VAL A 230 10.21 -16.90 -4.19
CA VAL A 230 9.65 -17.25 -2.89
C VAL A 230 8.21 -16.79 -2.75
N ILE A 231 7.32 -17.70 -2.42
CA ILE A 231 5.93 -17.41 -2.13
C ILE A 231 5.64 -17.89 -0.71
N ARG A 232 5.09 -17.02 0.12
CA ARG A 232 4.65 -17.35 1.48
C ARG A 232 3.14 -17.63 1.45
N VAL A 233 2.76 -18.82 1.93
CA VAL A 233 1.37 -19.21 2.11
C VAL A 233 1.25 -19.84 3.50
N ASN A 234 0.37 -19.30 4.35
CA ASN A 234 0.09 -19.82 5.70
C ASN A 234 1.38 -20.12 6.50
N ASP A 235 2.21 -19.09 6.69
CA ASP A 235 3.50 -19.16 7.38
C ASP A 235 4.57 -20.06 6.77
N LYS A 236 4.35 -20.60 5.58
CA LYS A 236 5.31 -21.43 4.87
C LYS A 236 5.84 -20.77 3.62
N PHE A 237 7.11 -21.01 3.38
CA PHE A 237 7.82 -20.50 2.21
C PHE A 237 7.92 -21.61 1.17
N TYR A 238 7.52 -21.29 -0.05
CA TYR A 238 7.65 -22.16 -1.22
C TYR A 238 8.67 -21.53 -2.15
N TYR A 239 9.70 -22.32 -2.50
CA TYR A 239 10.78 -21.89 -3.36
C TYR A 239 10.59 -22.46 -4.76
N LYS A 240 10.82 -21.61 -5.75
CA LYS A 240 11.02 -22.09 -7.11
C LYS A 240 12.42 -22.73 -7.17
N LYS A 241 12.50 -24.01 -7.45
CA LYS A 241 13.76 -24.66 -7.86
C LYS A 241 14.10 -24.30 -9.29
#